data_18605bb756596bc995379cb2630c1e61
#
_entry.id   18605bb756596bc995379cb2630c1e61
#
_cell.length_a   1.000
_cell.length_b   1.000
_cell.length_c   1.000
_cell.angle_alpha   90.00
_cell.angle_beta   90.00
_cell.angle_gamma   90.00
#
_symmetry.space_group_name_H-M   'P 1'
#
loop_
_entity.id
_entity.type
_entity.pdbx_description
1 polymer ?
#
loop_
_entity_poly.entity_id
_entity_poly.type
_entity_poly.pdbx_seq_one_letter_code
_entity_poly.pdbx_strand_id
1 'polypeptide(L)'
;MRIVERHNINDAKWNALVELTQDSSFFSLSWYLDATAENWCAIITEDYSFGIALPFSKRLGIETLYTPTFVRYIEVLGDQTLMFQAEEIIKERFRNLNIATRQKIFGAGYEQFVHQVIDRDTQRSFGSQAKRMLQKAGKNEVRIEESNNYSPVLKVVRSELKDKVHGINKTSLIALEKLFHSAKNNNAISVYHIINDGGIVCLESDRSVLYLKGTVSSKIKSNGGMYLALNEAIQRAASTNRKFDFGGSRITGVRQFNCNLGGTDEVYFHYKIDNAPFWFKFARRIKKKWSKK
;
A
#
# COMPACT_ATOMS: atom_id res chain seq x y z
N MET A 1 24.35 12.27 -7.19
CA MET A 1 23.32 11.59 -6.40
C MET A 1 23.63 11.72 -4.92
N ARG A 2 22.65 12.04 -4.07
CA ARG A 2 22.83 12.26 -2.63
C ARG A 2 21.56 11.93 -1.84
N ILE A 3 21.70 11.72 -0.54
CA ILE A 3 20.55 11.66 0.36
C ILE A 3 20.08 13.08 0.66
N VAL A 4 18.77 13.29 0.55
CA VAL A 4 18.11 14.57 0.85
C VAL A 4 17.03 14.29 1.91
N GLU A 5 17.09 15.02 3.01
CA GLU A 5 16.10 14.93 4.09
C GLU A 5 14.75 15.48 3.62
N ARG A 6 13.64 14.94 4.15
CA ARG A 6 12.28 15.26 3.72
C ARG A 6 11.99 16.77 3.57
N HIS A 7 12.41 17.58 4.52
CA HIS A 7 12.16 19.01 4.52
C HIS A 7 12.91 19.80 3.41
N ASN A 8 13.89 19.17 2.76
CA ASN A 8 14.65 19.74 1.64
C ASN A 8 14.23 19.16 0.27
N ILE A 9 13.26 18.23 0.25
CA ILE A 9 12.76 17.67 -1.00
C ILE A 9 11.72 18.63 -1.59
N ASN A 10 11.87 18.97 -2.86
CA ASN A 10 10.88 19.72 -3.61
C ASN A 10 9.74 18.78 -4.03
N ASP A 11 8.57 18.94 -3.43
CA ASP A 11 7.42 18.06 -3.65
C ASP A 11 6.96 18.04 -5.12
N ALA A 12 6.96 19.19 -5.79
CA ALA A 12 6.53 19.25 -7.18
C ALA A 12 7.48 18.46 -8.10
N LYS A 13 8.80 18.61 -7.92
CA LYS A 13 9.79 17.85 -8.70
C LYS A 13 9.76 16.37 -8.35
N TRP A 14 9.61 16.02 -7.06
CA TRP A 14 9.53 14.63 -6.61
C TRP A 14 8.30 13.93 -7.15
N ASN A 15 7.12 14.54 -7.02
CA ASN A 15 5.87 13.95 -7.52
C ASN A 15 5.86 13.87 -9.06
N ALA A 16 6.45 14.85 -9.76
CA ALA A 16 6.65 14.76 -11.20
C ALA A 16 7.53 13.56 -11.60
N LEU A 17 8.64 13.29 -10.86
CA LEU A 17 9.44 12.08 -11.09
C LEU A 17 8.62 10.80 -10.88
N VAL A 18 7.77 10.74 -9.84
CA VAL A 18 6.86 9.61 -9.63
C VAL A 18 5.92 9.46 -10.81
N GLU A 19 5.29 10.54 -11.27
CA GLU A 19 4.35 10.52 -12.39
C GLU A 19 5.01 10.17 -13.72
N LEU A 20 6.24 10.59 -13.97
CA LEU A 20 6.98 10.28 -15.19
C LEU A 20 7.51 8.84 -15.19
N THR A 21 7.71 8.23 -14.02
CA THR A 21 8.19 6.85 -13.94
C THR A 21 7.08 5.88 -14.35
N GLN A 22 7.38 5.08 -15.37
CA GLN A 22 6.44 4.07 -15.86
C GLN A 22 6.07 3.09 -14.74
N ASP A 23 4.77 2.81 -14.62
CA ASP A 23 4.21 1.88 -13.63
C ASP A 23 4.53 2.21 -12.16
N SER A 24 4.92 3.44 -11.84
CA SER A 24 5.05 3.86 -10.45
C SER A 24 3.71 3.77 -9.71
N SER A 25 3.80 3.57 -8.40
CA SER A 25 2.63 3.45 -7.53
C SER A 25 2.43 4.70 -6.66
N PHE A 26 1.27 4.79 -6.02
CA PHE A 26 0.98 5.83 -5.03
C PHE A 26 1.96 5.84 -3.85
N PHE A 27 2.64 4.71 -3.57
CA PHE A 27 3.51 4.54 -2.40
C PHE A 27 4.71 5.47 -2.39
N SER A 28 5.10 6.00 -3.56
CA SER A 28 6.23 6.91 -3.72
C SER A 28 5.84 8.39 -3.70
N LEU A 29 4.55 8.75 -3.77
CA LEU A 29 4.11 10.14 -3.70
C LEU A 29 4.44 10.77 -2.33
N SER A 30 4.88 12.03 -2.34
CA SER A 30 5.31 12.73 -1.12
C SER A 30 4.20 12.77 -0.06
N TRP A 31 2.97 13.12 -0.45
CA TRP A 31 1.83 13.16 0.47
C TRP A 31 1.44 11.79 1.03
N TYR A 32 1.69 10.71 0.26
CA TYR A 32 1.44 9.34 0.72
C TYR A 32 2.46 8.92 1.78
N LEU A 33 3.73 9.22 1.53
CA LEU A 33 4.81 8.96 2.47
C LEU A 33 4.67 9.78 3.76
N ASP A 34 4.30 11.06 3.66
CA ASP A 34 4.05 11.92 4.82
C ASP A 34 2.89 11.42 5.70
N ALA A 35 1.90 10.76 5.10
CA ALA A 35 0.78 10.16 5.84
C ALA A 35 1.15 8.83 6.51
N THR A 36 2.08 8.06 5.95
CA THR A 36 2.33 6.66 6.33
C THR A 36 3.66 6.41 7.02
N ALA A 37 4.70 7.17 6.69
CA ALA A 37 6.03 7.02 7.27
C ALA A 37 6.18 7.83 8.56
N GLU A 38 6.98 7.33 9.50
CA GLU A 38 7.37 8.09 10.69
C GLU A 38 8.34 9.21 10.32
N ASN A 39 9.34 8.88 9.52
CA ASN A 39 10.28 9.78 8.86
C ASN A 39 10.60 9.19 7.49
N TRP A 40 10.99 10.03 6.57
CA TRP A 40 11.58 9.57 5.32
C TRP A 40 12.55 10.60 4.75
N CYS A 41 13.51 10.11 4.01
CA CYS A 41 14.43 10.89 3.16
C CYS A 41 14.42 10.26 1.76
N ALA A 42 15.12 10.83 0.83
CA ALA A 42 15.25 10.24 -0.50
C ALA A 42 16.69 10.29 -0.98
N ILE A 43 17.09 9.28 -1.74
CA ILE A 43 18.23 9.38 -2.64
C ILE A 43 17.73 9.99 -3.93
N ILE A 44 18.30 11.10 -4.36
CA ILE A 44 17.91 11.78 -5.60
C ILE A 44 19.13 12.35 -6.33
N THR A 45 19.01 12.47 -7.65
CA THR A 45 19.88 13.28 -8.49
C THR A 45 19.49 14.76 -8.40
N GLU A 46 20.38 15.67 -8.74
CA GLU A 46 20.11 17.11 -8.66
C GLU A 46 18.96 17.56 -9.58
N ASP A 47 18.88 16.93 -10.74
CA ASP A 47 17.84 17.15 -11.76
C ASP A 47 16.54 16.36 -11.55
N TYR A 48 16.45 15.52 -10.50
CA TYR A 48 15.35 14.60 -10.26
C TYR A 48 15.10 13.59 -11.39
N SER A 49 16.14 13.18 -12.13
CA SER A 49 16.05 12.10 -13.12
C SER A 49 16.02 10.70 -12.49
N PHE A 50 16.42 10.61 -11.21
CA PHE A 50 16.42 9.37 -10.41
C PHE A 50 15.99 9.67 -8.97
N GLY A 51 15.28 8.70 -8.35
CA GLY A 51 14.92 8.80 -6.95
C GLY A 51 14.53 7.48 -6.30
N ILE A 52 14.81 7.36 -5.00
CA ILE A 52 14.30 6.28 -4.12
C ILE A 52 13.88 6.92 -2.80
N ALA A 53 12.62 6.75 -2.41
CA ALA A 53 12.17 7.13 -1.08
C ALA A 53 12.65 6.11 -0.04
N LEU A 54 13.15 6.58 1.09
CA LEU A 54 13.71 5.77 2.16
C LEU A 54 12.99 6.06 3.49
N PRO A 55 11.83 5.43 3.74
CA PRO A 55 11.14 5.55 5.02
C PRO A 55 11.94 4.90 6.15
N PHE A 56 12.16 5.62 7.24
CA PHE A 56 12.91 5.11 8.37
C PHE A 56 12.30 5.47 9.72
N SER A 57 12.62 4.68 10.73
CA SER A 57 12.34 4.99 12.12
C SER A 57 13.65 5.15 12.88
N LYS A 58 13.64 6.06 13.87
CA LYS A 58 14.81 6.28 14.74
C LYS A 58 14.45 5.92 16.18
N ARG A 59 15.21 5.00 16.76
CA ARG A 59 15.03 4.55 18.15
C ARG A 59 16.37 4.48 18.83
N LEU A 60 16.53 5.15 19.98
CA LEU A 60 17.79 5.18 20.74
C LEU A 60 19.01 5.49 19.87
N GLY A 61 18.88 6.44 18.95
CA GLY A 61 19.93 6.83 18.00
C GLY A 61 20.12 5.90 16.80
N ILE A 62 19.50 4.72 16.77
CA ILE A 62 19.60 3.76 15.66
C ILE A 62 18.50 4.00 14.64
N GLU A 63 18.91 4.27 13.39
CA GLU A 63 18.01 4.35 12.25
C GLU A 63 17.77 2.96 11.66
N THR A 64 16.51 2.68 11.32
CA THR A 64 16.11 1.43 10.68
C THR A 64 15.24 1.76 9.48
N LEU A 65 15.70 1.40 8.29
CA LEU A 65 14.91 1.51 7.07
C LEU A 65 13.80 0.48 7.09
N TYR A 66 12.55 0.88 6.82
CA TYR A 66 11.41 -0.02 6.88
C TYR A 66 10.35 0.33 5.84
N THR A 67 9.48 -0.64 5.52
CA THR A 67 8.29 -0.38 4.71
C THR A 67 7.13 0.01 5.64
N PRO A 68 6.57 1.23 5.53
CA PRO A 68 5.46 1.67 6.37
C PRO A 68 4.19 0.84 6.20
N THR A 69 3.31 0.87 7.18
CA THR A 69 1.96 0.31 7.04
C THR A 69 1.23 1.02 5.90
N PHE A 70 0.51 0.26 5.07
CA PHE A 70 -0.13 0.69 3.82
C PHE A 70 0.81 1.01 2.65
N VAL A 71 2.11 0.93 2.82
CA VAL A 71 3.09 0.90 1.73
C VAL A 71 3.40 -0.57 1.44
N ARG A 72 3.27 -1.01 0.19
CA ARG A 72 3.60 -2.39 -0.17
C ARG A 72 5.08 -2.57 -0.37
N TYR A 73 5.69 -1.65 -1.08
CA TYR A 73 7.11 -1.67 -1.42
C TYR A 73 7.65 -0.27 -1.70
N ILE A 74 8.96 -0.15 -1.60
CA ILE A 74 9.73 0.99 -2.07
C ILE A 74 10.05 0.77 -3.56
N GLU A 75 10.09 1.84 -4.35
CA GLU A 75 10.34 1.80 -5.79
C GLU A 75 11.58 2.61 -6.14
N VAL A 76 12.28 2.14 -7.16
CA VAL A 76 13.29 2.93 -7.87
C VAL A 76 12.58 3.72 -8.96
N LEU A 77 12.71 5.03 -8.92
CA LEU A 77 12.08 5.97 -9.85
C LEU A 77 13.11 6.47 -10.86
N GLY A 78 12.68 6.65 -12.10
CA GLY A 78 13.50 7.19 -13.19
C GLY A 78 14.58 6.23 -13.68
N ASP A 79 15.81 6.70 -13.81
CA ASP A 79 16.93 5.99 -14.45
C ASP A 79 17.43 4.79 -13.61
N GLN A 80 17.02 3.58 -13.98
CA GLN A 80 17.38 2.34 -13.30
C GLN A 80 18.89 2.03 -13.33
N THR A 81 19.68 2.65 -14.21
CA THR A 81 21.14 2.39 -14.30
C THR A 81 21.88 2.88 -13.07
N LEU A 82 21.29 3.82 -12.32
CA LEU A 82 21.86 4.39 -11.09
C LEU A 82 21.58 3.54 -9.84
N MET A 83 20.85 2.43 -9.96
CA MET A 83 20.44 1.61 -8.82
C MET A 83 21.62 1.06 -8.02
N PHE A 84 22.72 0.65 -8.67
CA PHE A 84 23.91 0.14 -7.98
C PHE A 84 24.55 1.22 -7.06
N GLN A 85 24.63 2.46 -7.53
CA GLN A 85 25.15 3.56 -6.70
C GLN A 85 24.23 3.86 -5.53
N ALA A 86 22.91 3.76 -5.73
CA ALA A 86 21.94 3.94 -4.65
C ALA A 86 22.02 2.84 -3.60
N GLU A 87 22.28 1.58 -4.00
CA GLU A 87 22.51 0.47 -3.08
C GLU A 87 23.64 0.76 -2.09
N GLU A 88 24.79 1.26 -2.58
CA GLU A 88 25.94 1.59 -1.74
C GLU A 88 25.61 2.71 -0.75
N ILE A 89 24.93 3.77 -1.19
CA ILE A 89 24.48 4.86 -0.32
C ILE A 89 23.52 4.36 0.76
N ILE A 90 22.60 3.45 0.41
CA ILE A 90 21.67 2.86 1.38
C ILE A 90 22.41 2.05 2.44
N LYS A 91 23.39 1.22 2.04
CA LYS A 91 24.18 0.37 2.96
C LYS A 91 25.05 1.20 3.90
N GLU A 92 25.60 2.31 3.41
CA GLU A 92 26.41 3.22 4.21
C GLU A 92 25.59 3.86 5.33
N ARG A 93 24.40 4.37 5.03
CA ARG A 93 23.54 5.03 6.01
C ARG A 93 22.78 4.06 6.91
N PHE A 94 22.17 3.02 6.34
CA PHE A 94 21.24 2.14 7.05
C PHE A 94 21.83 0.75 7.29
N ARG A 95 22.38 0.54 8.50
CA ARG A 95 22.89 -0.78 8.93
C ARG A 95 21.78 -1.78 9.25
N ASN A 96 20.55 -1.29 9.43
CA ASN A 96 19.37 -2.11 9.72
C ASN A 96 18.29 -1.79 8.69
N LEU A 97 17.73 -2.83 8.09
CA LEU A 97 16.62 -2.67 7.19
C LEU A 97 15.64 -3.85 7.27
N ASN A 98 14.39 -3.56 7.05
CA ASN A 98 13.28 -4.49 6.93
C ASN A 98 12.29 -3.92 5.92
N ILE A 99 12.63 -4.05 4.65
CA ILE A 99 11.94 -3.37 3.54
C ILE A 99 11.43 -4.35 2.49
N ALA A 100 10.33 -3.99 1.88
CA ALA A 100 9.91 -4.56 0.61
C ALA A 100 10.25 -3.58 -0.52
N THR A 101 10.64 -4.10 -1.68
CA THR A 101 11.00 -3.32 -2.86
C THR A 101 10.36 -3.90 -4.11
N ARG A 102 10.01 -3.05 -5.06
CA ARG A 102 9.47 -3.52 -6.34
C ARG A 102 10.57 -4.16 -7.18
N GLN A 103 11.71 -3.50 -7.29
CA GLN A 103 12.89 -3.97 -8.01
C GLN A 103 13.86 -4.70 -7.06
N LYS A 104 14.76 -5.50 -7.59
CA LYS A 104 15.87 -6.11 -6.83
C LYS A 104 16.95 -5.04 -6.58
N ILE A 105 16.82 -4.31 -5.47
CA ILE A 105 17.80 -3.26 -5.10
C ILE A 105 19.10 -3.89 -4.61
N PHE A 106 19.03 -5.00 -3.85
CA PHE A 106 20.23 -5.70 -3.36
C PHE A 106 20.39 -7.05 -4.09
N GLY A 107 21.64 -7.41 -4.38
CA GLY A 107 21.97 -8.57 -5.21
C GLY A 107 21.55 -9.93 -4.64
N ALA A 108 21.49 -10.07 -3.30
CA ALA A 108 21.17 -11.34 -2.63
C ALA A 108 20.42 -11.13 -1.31
N GLY A 109 19.93 -12.22 -0.70
CA GLY A 109 19.34 -12.20 0.65
C GLY A 109 17.90 -11.67 0.68
N TYR A 110 17.10 -11.88 -0.36
CA TYR A 110 15.70 -11.50 -0.43
C TYR A 110 14.75 -12.70 -0.36
N GLU A 111 13.54 -12.43 0.13
CA GLU A 111 12.38 -13.30 -0.04
C GLU A 111 11.48 -12.73 -1.14
N GLN A 112 10.81 -13.60 -1.90
CA GLN A 112 9.84 -13.18 -2.91
C GLN A 112 8.43 -13.24 -2.35
N PHE A 113 7.65 -12.22 -2.64
CA PHE A 113 6.22 -12.16 -2.35
C PHE A 113 5.45 -11.77 -3.60
N VAL A 114 4.15 -11.99 -3.58
CA VAL A 114 3.26 -11.61 -4.68
C VAL A 114 2.13 -10.73 -4.18
N HIS A 115 1.66 -9.86 -5.06
CA HIS A 115 0.39 -9.15 -4.93
C HIS A 115 -0.42 -9.34 -6.20
N GLN A 116 -1.67 -8.94 -6.21
CA GLN A 116 -2.54 -9.16 -7.35
C GLN A 116 -2.91 -7.84 -8.01
N VAL A 117 -2.93 -7.87 -9.33
CA VAL A 117 -3.35 -6.76 -10.19
C VAL A 117 -4.25 -7.27 -11.31
N ILE A 118 -5.01 -6.36 -11.92
CA ILE A 118 -5.62 -6.55 -13.23
C ILE A 118 -4.99 -5.48 -14.13
N ASP A 119 -4.22 -5.92 -15.11
CA ASP A 119 -3.57 -5.01 -16.04
C ASP A 119 -4.58 -4.49 -17.09
N ARG A 120 -4.26 -3.37 -17.73
CA ARG A 120 -5.13 -2.63 -18.66
C ARG A 120 -5.65 -3.50 -19.80
N ASP A 121 -4.76 -4.31 -20.37
CA ASP A 121 -5.04 -5.13 -21.55
C ASP A 121 -5.48 -6.56 -21.21
N THR A 122 -5.69 -6.88 -19.92
CA THR A 122 -6.04 -8.22 -19.50
C THR A 122 -7.53 -8.47 -19.68
N GLN A 123 -7.88 -9.45 -20.51
CA GLN A 123 -9.26 -9.93 -20.58
C GLN A 123 -9.62 -10.57 -19.23
N ARG A 124 -10.52 -9.94 -18.51
CA ARG A 124 -10.91 -10.34 -17.17
C ARG A 124 -11.77 -11.60 -17.18
N SER A 125 -11.39 -12.59 -16.38
CA SER A 125 -12.21 -13.75 -16.13
C SER A 125 -12.51 -13.90 -14.62
N PHE A 126 -13.79 -14.07 -14.28
CA PHE A 126 -14.18 -14.36 -12.89
C PHE A 126 -14.04 -15.85 -12.58
N GLY A 127 -13.48 -16.16 -11.41
CA GLY A 127 -13.60 -17.49 -10.82
C GLY A 127 -15.07 -17.81 -10.44
N SER A 128 -15.35 -19.09 -10.26
CA SER A 128 -16.71 -19.58 -9.93
C SER A 128 -17.27 -18.95 -8.65
N GLN A 129 -16.45 -18.75 -7.64
CA GLN A 129 -16.86 -18.11 -6.39
C GLN A 129 -17.26 -16.64 -6.59
N ALA A 130 -16.49 -15.86 -7.37
CA ALA A 130 -16.84 -14.47 -7.65
C ALA A 130 -18.17 -14.37 -8.40
N LYS A 131 -18.37 -15.21 -9.43
CA LYS A 131 -19.64 -15.28 -10.18
C LYS A 131 -20.83 -15.54 -9.24
N ARG A 132 -20.71 -16.56 -8.39
CA ARG A 132 -21.74 -16.91 -7.41
C ARG A 132 -22.03 -15.77 -6.43
N MET A 133 -21.00 -15.10 -5.90
CA MET A 133 -21.15 -14.04 -4.92
C MET A 133 -21.72 -12.76 -5.53
N LEU A 134 -21.37 -12.44 -6.78
CA LEU A 134 -21.98 -11.32 -7.52
C LEU A 134 -23.47 -11.58 -7.81
N GLN A 135 -23.83 -12.78 -8.23
CA GLN A 135 -25.25 -13.17 -8.38
C GLN A 135 -26.01 -13.08 -7.05
N LYS A 136 -25.36 -13.49 -5.94
CA LYS A 136 -25.96 -13.40 -4.60
C LYS A 136 -26.18 -11.94 -4.18
N ALA A 137 -25.21 -11.05 -4.46
CA ALA A 137 -25.34 -9.63 -4.19
C ALA A 137 -26.52 -9.01 -4.96
N GLY A 138 -26.69 -9.36 -6.23
CA GLY A 138 -27.86 -8.93 -7.04
C GLY A 138 -29.18 -9.43 -6.48
N LYS A 139 -29.29 -10.73 -6.09
CA LYS A 139 -30.49 -11.30 -5.48
C LYS A 139 -30.87 -10.66 -4.14
N ASN A 140 -29.87 -10.18 -3.38
CA ASN A 140 -30.09 -9.50 -2.09
C ASN A 140 -30.14 -7.97 -2.23
N GLU A 141 -30.26 -7.46 -3.46
CA GLU A 141 -30.38 -6.03 -3.77
C GLU A 141 -29.32 -5.16 -3.08
N VAL A 142 -28.07 -5.68 -2.96
CA VAL A 142 -26.96 -4.90 -2.42
C VAL A 142 -26.68 -3.75 -3.38
N ARG A 143 -26.70 -2.49 -2.88
CA ARG A 143 -26.51 -1.29 -3.68
C ARG A 143 -25.22 -0.59 -3.29
N ILE A 144 -24.50 -0.10 -4.29
CA ILE A 144 -23.26 0.65 -4.16
C ILE A 144 -23.53 2.10 -4.56
N GLU A 145 -22.98 3.03 -3.79
CA GLU A 145 -22.87 4.44 -4.15
C GLU A 145 -21.38 4.82 -4.27
N GLU A 146 -21.02 5.43 -5.38
CA GLU A 146 -19.69 6.01 -5.57
C GLU A 146 -19.66 7.44 -5.02
N SER A 147 -18.64 7.77 -4.24
CA SER A 147 -18.45 9.09 -3.64
C SER A 147 -16.98 9.34 -3.31
N ASN A 148 -16.66 10.49 -2.74
CA ASN A 148 -15.37 10.77 -2.11
C ASN A 148 -15.48 10.83 -0.56
N ASN A 149 -16.61 10.42 0.00
CA ASN A 149 -16.85 10.41 1.44
C ASN A 149 -16.44 9.08 2.06
N TYR A 150 -15.27 9.02 2.66
CA TYR A 150 -14.74 7.82 3.31
C TYR A 150 -15.27 7.59 4.75
N SER A 151 -16.05 8.54 5.30
CA SER A 151 -16.51 8.47 6.71
C SER A 151 -17.28 7.19 7.05
N PRO A 152 -18.19 6.66 6.21
CA PRO A 152 -18.89 5.42 6.48
C PRO A 152 -17.93 4.23 6.63
N VAL A 153 -16.98 4.08 5.71
CA VAL A 153 -15.97 3.00 5.76
C VAL A 153 -15.10 3.14 7.00
N LEU A 154 -14.63 4.36 7.31
CA LEU A 154 -13.81 4.62 8.48
C LEU A 154 -14.54 4.29 9.79
N LYS A 155 -15.85 4.56 9.86
CA LYS A 155 -16.69 4.21 11.02
C LYS A 155 -16.68 2.70 11.29
N VAL A 156 -16.82 1.88 10.25
CA VAL A 156 -16.79 0.42 10.38
C VAL A 156 -15.39 -0.06 10.74
N VAL A 157 -14.33 0.49 10.12
CA VAL A 157 -12.94 0.18 10.48
C VAL A 157 -12.64 0.47 11.97
N ARG A 158 -13.17 1.58 12.49
CA ARG A 158 -13.04 1.93 13.93
C ARG A 158 -13.80 0.96 14.85
N SER A 159 -14.94 0.42 14.42
CA SER A 159 -15.67 -0.59 15.21
C SER A 159 -14.89 -1.93 15.27
N GLU A 160 -14.28 -2.37 14.17
CA GLU A 160 -13.43 -3.58 14.14
C GLU A 160 -12.28 -3.52 15.17
N LEU A 161 -11.74 -2.33 15.44
CA LEU A 161 -10.72 -2.15 16.48
C LEU A 161 -11.24 -2.37 17.89
N LYS A 162 -12.49 -1.93 18.17
CA LYS A 162 -13.12 -2.14 19.48
C LYS A 162 -13.33 -3.63 19.75
N ASP A 163 -13.67 -4.38 18.72
CA ASP A 163 -13.95 -5.81 18.78
C ASP A 163 -12.68 -6.67 18.74
N LYS A 164 -11.47 -6.04 18.79
CA LYS A 164 -10.16 -6.72 18.70
C LYS A 164 -10.02 -7.62 17.47
N VAL A 165 -10.71 -7.31 16.39
CA VAL A 165 -10.58 -8.03 15.12
C VAL A 165 -9.17 -7.79 14.56
N HIS A 166 -8.48 -8.87 14.20
CA HIS A 166 -7.09 -8.81 13.73
C HIS A 166 -6.94 -7.96 12.47
N GLY A 167 -5.97 -7.04 12.47
CA GLY A 167 -5.51 -6.38 11.25
C GLY A 167 -5.18 -4.90 11.35
N ILE A 168 -5.80 -4.13 12.25
CA ILE A 168 -5.49 -2.70 12.44
C ILE A 168 -5.30 -2.40 13.93
N ASN A 169 -4.17 -1.79 14.28
CA ASN A 169 -3.93 -1.23 15.62
C ASN A 169 -4.15 0.30 15.61
N LYS A 170 -4.08 0.94 16.79
CA LYS A 170 -4.28 2.40 16.91
C LYS A 170 -3.34 3.22 16.00
N THR A 171 -2.07 2.82 15.90
CA THR A 171 -1.08 3.50 15.05
C THR A 171 -1.44 3.37 13.56
N SER A 172 -1.82 2.17 13.13
CA SER A 172 -2.28 1.93 11.75
C SER A 172 -3.56 2.68 11.43
N LEU A 173 -4.49 2.83 12.40
CA LEU A 173 -5.70 3.63 12.19
C LEU A 173 -5.38 5.10 11.99
N ILE A 174 -4.50 5.68 12.81
CA ILE A 174 -4.07 7.09 12.66
C ILE A 174 -3.43 7.31 11.28
N ALA A 175 -2.55 6.38 10.84
CA ALA A 175 -1.94 6.45 9.52
C ALA A 175 -3.00 6.36 8.40
N LEU A 176 -4.00 5.49 8.54
CA LEU A 176 -5.10 5.34 7.58
C LEU A 176 -5.96 6.61 7.49
N GLU A 177 -6.29 7.22 8.63
CA GLU A 177 -7.05 8.46 8.67
C GLU A 177 -6.30 9.62 8.01
N LYS A 178 -5.00 9.76 8.29
CA LYS A 178 -4.13 10.73 7.63
C LYS A 178 -4.08 10.48 6.12
N LEU A 179 -3.94 9.22 5.71
CA LEU A 179 -3.85 8.84 4.31
C LEU A 179 -5.16 9.15 3.56
N PHE A 180 -6.32 8.82 4.13
CA PHE A 180 -7.62 9.17 3.54
C PHE A 180 -7.78 10.69 3.39
N HIS A 181 -7.39 11.45 4.41
CA HIS A 181 -7.44 12.91 4.37
C HIS A 181 -6.50 13.48 3.28
N SER A 182 -5.25 13.03 3.23
CA SER A 182 -4.29 13.44 2.21
C SER A 182 -4.76 13.08 0.80
N ALA A 183 -5.28 11.87 0.62
CA ALA A 183 -5.80 11.43 -0.68
C ALA A 183 -6.99 12.28 -1.14
N LYS A 184 -7.89 12.65 -0.21
CA LYS A 184 -9.02 13.55 -0.52
C LYS A 184 -8.54 14.94 -0.94
N ASN A 185 -7.55 15.50 -0.24
CA ASN A 185 -6.99 16.82 -0.56
C ASN A 185 -6.26 16.86 -1.90
N ASN A 186 -5.74 15.70 -2.35
CA ASN A 186 -5.10 15.53 -3.65
C ASN A 186 -6.05 15.03 -4.74
N ASN A 187 -7.38 15.02 -4.50
CA ASN A 187 -8.40 14.51 -5.44
C ASN A 187 -8.12 13.07 -5.93
N ALA A 188 -7.43 12.27 -5.12
CA ALA A 188 -6.97 10.93 -5.45
C ALA A 188 -7.75 9.82 -4.72
N ILE A 189 -9.00 10.07 -4.28
CA ILE A 189 -9.80 9.12 -3.51
C ILE A 189 -11.14 8.85 -4.18
N SER A 190 -11.53 7.57 -4.25
CA SER A 190 -12.88 7.13 -4.53
C SER A 190 -13.35 6.12 -3.49
N VAL A 191 -14.62 6.16 -3.18
CA VAL A 191 -15.26 5.31 -2.17
C VAL A 191 -16.47 4.63 -2.79
N TYR A 192 -16.47 3.31 -2.75
CA TYR A 192 -17.62 2.51 -3.15
C TYR A 192 -18.32 2.06 -1.87
N HIS A 193 -19.29 2.86 -1.48
CA HIS A 193 -20.02 2.72 -0.23
C HIS A 193 -21.26 1.83 -0.40
N ILE A 194 -21.43 0.87 0.50
CA ILE A 194 -22.64 0.06 0.57
C ILE A 194 -23.66 0.76 1.46
N ILE A 195 -24.84 1.02 0.95
CA ILE A 195 -25.88 1.79 1.66
C ILE A 195 -26.13 1.17 3.04
N ASN A 196 -26.05 2.00 4.08
CA ASN A 196 -26.20 1.65 5.49
C ASN A 196 -25.17 0.65 6.04
N ASP A 197 -24.01 0.49 5.36
CA ASP A 197 -22.93 -0.38 5.81
C ASP A 197 -21.57 0.27 5.52
N GLY A 198 -20.51 -0.50 5.48
CA GLY A 198 -19.17 -0.04 5.10
C GLY A 198 -19.01 0.12 3.59
N GLY A 199 -17.91 -0.39 3.08
CA GLY A 199 -17.54 -0.31 1.68
C GLY A 199 -16.05 -0.44 1.48
N ILE A 200 -15.56 0.06 0.34
CA ILE A 200 -14.13 0.10 0.03
C ILE A 200 -13.68 1.52 -0.28
N VAL A 201 -12.43 1.79 0.03
CA VAL A 201 -11.73 3.03 -0.34
C VAL A 201 -10.64 2.67 -1.32
N CYS A 202 -10.64 3.33 -2.47
CA CYS A 202 -9.62 3.24 -3.50
C CYS A 202 -8.87 4.56 -3.63
N LEU A 203 -7.64 4.50 -4.10
CA LEU A 203 -6.90 5.65 -4.61
C LEU A 203 -6.91 5.61 -6.13
N GLU A 204 -7.10 6.77 -6.75
CA GLU A 204 -7.19 6.89 -8.20
C GLU A 204 -6.15 7.86 -8.74
N SER A 205 -5.50 7.45 -9.84
CA SER A 205 -4.67 8.29 -10.71
C SER A 205 -5.08 8.07 -12.16
N ASP A 206 -4.50 8.79 -13.08
CA ASP A 206 -4.73 8.60 -14.53
C ASP A 206 -4.31 7.21 -15.02
N ARG A 207 -3.47 6.49 -14.27
CA ARG A 207 -2.88 5.21 -14.68
C ARG A 207 -3.41 4.01 -13.94
N SER A 208 -3.85 4.19 -12.69
CA SER A 208 -4.20 3.06 -11.83
C SER A 208 -5.26 3.41 -10.79
N VAL A 209 -5.95 2.37 -10.35
CA VAL A 209 -6.83 2.37 -9.19
C VAL A 209 -6.26 1.39 -8.17
N LEU A 210 -5.92 1.87 -6.99
CA LEU A 210 -5.40 1.07 -5.89
C LEU A 210 -6.50 0.84 -4.84
N TYR A 211 -6.90 -0.40 -4.63
CA TYR A 211 -7.72 -0.77 -3.48
C TYR A 211 -6.91 -0.64 -2.18
N LEU A 212 -7.21 0.36 -1.40
CA LEU A 212 -6.44 0.68 -0.20
C LEU A 212 -6.98 -0.03 1.04
N LYS A 213 -8.28 0.03 1.28
CA LYS A 213 -8.93 -0.58 2.44
C LYS A 213 -10.42 -0.74 2.23
N GLY A 214 -10.97 -1.86 2.72
CA GLY A 214 -12.41 -2.07 2.75
C GLY A 214 -12.83 -2.89 3.94
N THR A 215 -14.06 -2.66 4.38
CA THR A 215 -14.71 -3.43 5.41
C THR A 215 -16.23 -3.30 5.30
N VAL A 216 -16.92 -4.36 5.58
CA VAL A 216 -18.38 -4.44 5.61
C VAL A 216 -18.82 -5.37 6.74
N SER A 217 -20.06 -5.24 7.20
CA SER A 217 -20.63 -6.13 8.21
C SER A 217 -20.62 -7.60 7.74
N SER A 218 -20.65 -8.54 8.69
CA SER A 218 -20.70 -9.97 8.39
C SER A 218 -21.90 -10.35 7.52
N LYS A 219 -23.04 -9.69 7.70
CA LYS A 219 -24.26 -9.88 6.89
C LYS A 219 -24.00 -9.50 5.43
N ILE A 220 -23.46 -8.31 5.19
CA ILE A 220 -23.18 -7.83 3.83
C ILE A 220 -22.06 -8.65 3.19
N LYS A 221 -21.03 -9.04 3.95
CA LYS A 221 -19.97 -9.94 3.48
C LYS A 221 -20.52 -11.26 3.00
N SER A 222 -21.43 -11.89 3.76
CA SER A 222 -22.06 -13.15 3.37
C SER A 222 -22.97 -13.02 2.15
N ASN A 223 -23.51 -11.82 1.90
CA ASN A 223 -24.36 -11.49 0.74
C ASN A 223 -23.58 -11.04 -0.50
N GLY A 224 -22.24 -11.09 -0.49
CA GLY A 224 -21.43 -10.77 -1.65
C GLY A 224 -21.06 -9.29 -1.80
N GLY A 225 -21.35 -8.45 -0.79
CA GLY A 225 -21.11 -7.00 -0.88
C GLY A 225 -19.67 -6.61 -1.17
N MET A 226 -18.68 -7.30 -0.58
CA MET A 226 -17.26 -7.04 -0.91
C MET A 226 -16.92 -7.39 -2.36
N TYR A 227 -17.49 -8.46 -2.91
CA TYR A 227 -17.31 -8.81 -4.33
C TYR A 227 -17.92 -7.75 -5.23
N LEU A 228 -19.12 -7.25 -4.88
CA LEU A 228 -19.78 -6.21 -5.64
C LEU A 228 -19.00 -4.90 -5.61
N ALA A 229 -18.60 -4.41 -4.42
CA ALA A 229 -17.87 -3.16 -4.29
C ALA A 229 -16.53 -3.17 -5.06
N LEU A 230 -15.76 -4.27 -4.96
CA LEU A 230 -14.54 -4.41 -5.74
C LEU A 230 -14.81 -4.55 -7.24
N ASN A 231 -15.92 -5.24 -7.62
CA ASN A 231 -16.31 -5.34 -9.02
C ASN A 231 -16.58 -3.98 -9.64
N GLU A 232 -17.32 -3.10 -8.95
CA GLU A 232 -17.59 -1.73 -9.41
C GLU A 232 -16.28 -0.94 -9.62
N ALA A 233 -15.38 -0.97 -8.62
CA ALA A 233 -14.09 -0.30 -8.73
C ALA A 233 -13.23 -0.85 -9.89
N ILE A 234 -13.23 -2.17 -10.10
CA ILE A 234 -12.52 -2.81 -11.23
C ILE A 234 -13.14 -2.43 -12.56
N GLN A 235 -14.48 -2.40 -12.68
CA GLN A 235 -15.16 -1.96 -13.88
C GLN A 235 -14.84 -0.50 -14.19
N ARG A 236 -14.81 0.36 -13.18
CA ARG A 236 -14.40 1.75 -13.33
C ARG A 236 -12.96 1.88 -13.86
N ALA A 237 -12.02 1.11 -13.29
CA ALA A 237 -10.65 1.08 -13.78
C ALA A 237 -10.58 0.62 -15.25
N ALA A 238 -11.28 -0.45 -15.60
CA ALA A 238 -11.32 -0.98 -16.96
C ALA A 238 -11.95 0.01 -17.96
N SER A 239 -13.07 0.66 -17.60
CA SER A 239 -13.74 1.63 -18.47
C SER A 239 -12.90 2.88 -18.79
N THR A 240 -11.90 3.16 -17.95
CA THR A 240 -10.97 4.28 -18.09
C THR A 240 -9.55 3.84 -18.47
N ASN A 241 -9.38 2.60 -18.93
CA ASN A 241 -8.11 2.01 -19.34
C ASN A 241 -7.00 2.15 -18.28
N ARG A 242 -7.35 1.88 -17.00
CA ARG A 242 -6.43 1.95 -15.86
C ARG A 242 -6.15 0.56 -15.28
N LYS A 243 -4.93 0.36 -14.79
CA LYS A 243 -4.57 -0.83 -14.00
C LYS A 243 -5.35 -0.84 -12.70
N PHE A 244 -5.86 -2.01 -12.28
CA PHE A 244 -6.44 -2.18 -10.94
C PHE A 244 -5.49 -2.96 -10.05
N ASP A 245 -5.15 -2.40 -8.90
CA ASP A 245 -4.26 -2.99 -7.90
C ASP A 245 -5.04 -3.33 -6.63
N PHE A 246 -5.05 -4.61 -6.24
CA PHE A 246 -5.77 -5.10 -5.06
C PHE A 246 -5.13 -4.73 -3.71
N GLY A 247 -4.10 -3.88 -3.67
CA GLY A 247 -3.43 -3.46 -2.45
C GLY A 247 -2.48 -4.49 -1.84
N GLY A 248 -2.67 -5.75 -2.12
CA GLY A 248 -1.82 -6.86 -1.70
C GLY A 248 -2.03 -7.31 -0.26
N SER A 249 -1.77 -8.58 -0.02
CA SER A 249 -1.76 -9.21 1.30
C SER A 249 -0.91 -10.46 1.27
N ARG A 250 -0.23 -10.75 2.38
CA ARG A 250 0.50 -12.02 2.56
C ARG A 250 -0.42 -13.18 3.00
N ILE A 251 -1.73 -12.93 3.14
CA ILE A 251 -2.71 -13.92 3.56
C ILE A 251 -3.21 -14.69 2.34
N THR A 252 -3.00 -16.00 2.32
CA THR A 252 -3.38 -16.88 1.20
C THR A 252 -4.87 -16.75 0.79
N GLY A 253 -5.78 -16.64 1.76
CA GLY A 253 -7.20 -16.44 1.48
C GLY A 253 -7.52 -15.12 0.77
N VAL A 254 -6.76 -14.05 1.05
CA VAL A 254 -6.91 -12.76 0.35
C VAL A 254 -6.40 -12.87 -1.08
N ARG A 255 -5.25 -13.52 -1.31
CA ARG A 255 -4.75 -13.81 -2.66
C ARG A 255 -5.80 -14.58 -3.48
N GLN A 256 -6.35 -15.65 -2.92
CA GLN A 256 -7.37 -16.44 -3.59
C GLN A 256 -8.64 -15.62 -3.91
N PHE A 257 -9.07 -14.75 -2.98
CA PHE A 257 -10.18 -13.82 -3.19
C PHE A 257 -9.90 -12.87 -4.36
N ASN A 258 -8.70 -12.27 -4.43
CA ASN A 258 -8.29 -11.35 -5.49
C ASN A 258 -8.21 -12.07 -6.85
N CYS A 259 -7.63 -13.29 -6.88
CA CYS A 259 -7.56 -14.11 -8.10
C CYS A 259 -8.97 -14.50 -8.59
N ASN A 260 -9.93 -14.76 -7.70
CA ASN A 260 -11.33 -15.02 -8.09
C ASN A 260 -11.99 -13.82 -8.78
N LEU A 261 -11.52 -12.60 -8.49
CA LEU A 261 -11.97 -11.36 -9.16
C LEU A 261 -11.19 -11.05 -10.45
N GLY A 262 -10.31 -11.97 -10.88
CA GLY A 262 -9.52 -11.82 -12.11
C GLY A 262 -8.12 -11.26 -11.90
N GLY A 263 -7.65 -11.14 -10.65
CA GLY A 263 -6.31 -10.68 -10.34
C GLY A 263 -5.23 -11.69 -10.74
N THR A 264 -4.12 -11.21 -11.27
CA THR A 264 -2.90 -11.94 -11.61
C THR A 264 -1.76 -11.55 -10.68
N ASP A 265 -0.84 -12.48 -10.38
CA ASP A 265 0.26 -12.22 -9.46
C ASP A 265 1.35 -11.36 -10.10
N GLU A 266 1.77 -10.30 -9.42
CA GLU A 266 3.02 -9.57 -9.64
C GLU A 266 3.97 -9.81 -8.47
N VAL A 267 5.27 -9.96 -8.76
CA VAL A 267 6.31 -10.25 -7.76
C VAL A 267 6.89 -8.96 -7.19
N TYR A 268 7.21 -8.98 -5.89
CA TYR A 268 8.04 -7.98 -5.22
C TYR A 268 9.01 -8.67 -4.24
N PHE A 269 10.01 -7.93 -3.75
CA PHE A 269 11.14 -8.48 -3.01
C PHE A 269 11.16 -7.92 -1.59
N HIS A 270 11.53 -8.74 -0.63
CA HIS A 270 11.64 -8.33 0.77
C HIS A 270 13.03 -8.64 1.29
N TYR A 271 13.66 -7.64 1.89
CA TYR A 271 15.01 -7.69 2.45
C TYR A 271 14.95 -7.45 3.96
N LYS A 272 15.77 -8.20 4.68
CA LYS A 272 15.92 -8.04 6.12
C LYS A 272 17.37 -8.16 6.52
N ILE A 273 17.95 -7.04 6.98
CA ILE A 273 19.31 -6.97 7.52
C ILE A 273 19.22 -6.42 8.94
N ASP A 274 19.82 -7.10 9.90
CA ASP A 274 19.83 -6.71 11.32
C ASP A 274 21.28 -6.66 11.85
N ASN A 275 21.96 -5.58 11.56
CA ASN A 275 23.31 -5.28 12.05
C ASN A 275 23.28 -4.34 13.26
N ALA A 276 22.15 -4.28 13.99
CA ALA A 276 22.03 -3.48 15.20
C ALA A 276 23.00 -3.96 16.29
N PRO A 277 23.55 -3.07 17.13
CA PRO A 277 24.35 -3.42 18.28
C PRO A 277 23.62 -4.38 19.23
N PHE A 278 24.36 -5.22 19.94
CA PHE A 278 23.80 -6.22 20.85
C PHE A 278 22.85 -5.61 21.88
N TRP A 279 23.22 -4.50 22.50
CA TRP A 279 22.38 -3.81 23.49
C TRP A 279 21.02 -3.38 22.93
N PHE A 280 21.01 -2.92 21.67
CA PHE A 280 19.75 -2.52 21.00
C PHE A 280 18.86 -3.73 20.68
N LYS A 281 19.46 -4.84 20.25
CA LYS A 281 18.74 -6.11 20.05
C LYS A 281 18.11 -6.61 21.35
N PHE A 282 18.83 -6.47 22.47
CA PHE A 282 18.34 -6.83 23.80
C PHE A 282 17.17 -5.94 24.24
N ALA A 283 17.30 -4.61 24.10
CA ALA A 283 16.23 -3.66 24.41
C ALA A 283 14.95 -3.95 23.61
N ARG A 284 15.06 -4.28 22.31
CA ARG A 284 13.93 -4.68 21.47
C ARG A 284 13.25 -5.97 21.96
N ARG A 285 14.03 -6.95 22.43
CA ARG A 285 13.48 -8.22 22.98
C ARG A 285 12.68 -7.97 24.25
N ILE A 286 13.17 -7.13 25.15
CA ILE A 286 12.46 -6.75 26.38
C ILE A 286 11.13 -6.07 26.01
N LYS A 287 11.15 -5.03 25.16
CA LYS A 287 9.94 -4.31 24.75
C LYS A 287 8.90 -5.24 24.12
N LYS A 288 9.32 -6.20 23.30
CA LYS A 288 8.41 -7.18 22.66
C LYS A 288 7.75 -8.13 23.68
N LYS A 289 8.44 -8.46 24.77
CA LYS A 289 7.86 -9.27 25.87
C LYS A 289 6.80 -8.48 26.65
N TRP A 290 7.02 -7.17 26.85
CA TRP A 290 6.11 -6.31 27.62
C TRP A 290 4.85 -5.92 26.81
N SER A 291 4.95 -5.84 25.50
CA SER A 291 3.81 -5.52 24.62
C SER A 291 2.89 -6.71 24.32
N LYS A 292 3.25 -7.93 24.77
CA LYS A 292 2.45 -9.15 24.63
C LYS A 292 1.67 -9.52 25.91
N LYS A 293 1.92 -8.81 27.02
CA LYS A 293 1.10 -8.83 28.24
C LYS A 293 0.08 -7.70 28.19
#